data_563e26dc2de92dd6f1b33a3083bf7125
#
_entry.id   563e26dc2de92dd6f1b33a3083bf7125
#
_cell.length_a   1.000
_cell.length_b   1.000
_cell.length_c   1.000
_cell.angle_alpha   90.00
_cell.angle_beta   90.00
_cell.angle_gamma   90.00
#
_symmetry.space_group_name_H-M   'P 1'
#
loop_
_entity.id
_entity.type
_entity.pdbx_description
1 polymer ?
#
loop_
_entity_poly.entity_id
_entity_poly.type
_entity_poly.pdbx_seq_one_letter_code
_entity_poly.pdbx_strand_id
1 'polypeptide(L)'
;LAINTDITQRKATEREIQRLAFYDPLTHLPNRMLLMDRMHHALAAAQRHQQGGALLFIDLDNFKQLNDTLGHDQGDLLLQQVARRLGHCVRSVDTVARLGGDEFVVMLEELSASGDDLVLQARSVGEKILSTLSMPYPLQGYQYRSTPSIGIAPFTGTESTTVSELLKQADLAMYQAKAAGRNTLRFFDPQMQAVVTARAALEADLRAALAQDEFFLHFQPQLRQSGAIAGVEALLRWKHTQRG
;
A
#
# COMPACT_ATOMS: atom_id res chain seq x y z
N LEU A 1 16.21 -50.04 28.56
CA LEU A 1 16.63 -49.75 27.16
C LEU A 1 16.11 -48.36 26.80
N ALA A 2 16.98 -47.37 26.79
CA ALA A 2 16.62 -46.05 26.27
C ALA A 2 16.75 -46.08 24.74
N ILE A 3 15.62 -45.90 24.04
CA ILE A 3 15.61 -45.75 22.57
C ILE A 3 15.98 -44.31 22.26
N ASN A 4 17.21 -44.08 21.77
CA ASN A 4 17.67 -42.80 21.33
C ASN A 4 17.31 -42.65 19.82
N THR A 5 16.18 -41.99 19.52
CA THR A 5 15.74 -41.75 18.14
C THR A 5 16.33 -40.43 17.67
N ASP A 6 17.09 -40.45 16.58
CA ASP A 6 17.57 -39.21 15.95
C ASP A 6 16.37 -38.45 15.33
N ILE A 7 16.05 -37.30 15.90
CA ILE A 7 14.93 -36.44 15.47
C ILE A 7 15.39 -35.24 14.65
N THR A 8 16.67 -35.20 14.21
CA THR A 8 17.26 -34.07 13.51
C THR A 8 16.52 -33.75 12.22
N GLN A 9 16.27 -34.80 11.40
CA GLN A 9 15.56 -34.66 10.15
C GLN A 9 14.10 -34.24 10.35
N ARG A 10 13.43 -34.79 11.35
CA ARG A 10 12.07 -34.40 11.71
C ARG A 10 11.98 -32.94 12.12
N LYS A 11 12.88 -32.48 12.99
CA LYS A 11 12.95 -31.07 13.40
C LYS A 11 13.29 -30.13 12.25
N ALA A 12 14.15 -30.52 11.31
CA ALA A 12 14.44 -29.72 10.11
C ALA A 12 13.21 -29.57 9.23
N THR A 13 12.47 -30.64 9.00
CA THR A 13 11.22 -30.64 8.21
C THR A 13 10.13 -29.79 8.91
N GLU A 14 9.96 -29.93 10.22
CA GLU A 14 9.01 -29.12 10.99
C GLU A 14 9.34 -27.63 10.92
N ARG A 15 10.62 -27.23 11.02
CA ARG A 15 11.07 -25.85 10.86
C ARG A 15 10.81 -25.31 9.46
N GLU A 16 11.04 -26.13 8.43
CA GLU A 16 10.80 -25.71 7.05
C GLU A 16 9.29 -25.54 6.78
N ILE A 17 8.44 -26.42 7.30
CA ILE A 17 6.99 -26.27 7.23
C ILE A 17 6.55 -24.98 7.93
N GLN A 18 7.06 -24.69 9.13
CA GLN A 18 6.77 -23.44 9.84
C GLN A 18 7.23 -22.22 9.05
N ARG A 19 8.43 -22.29 8.45
CA ARG A 19 8.96 -21.19 7.62
C ARG A 19 8.06 -20.93 6.42
N LEU A 20 7.64 -21.97 5.71
CA LEU A 20 6.75 -21.83 4.56
C LEU A 20 5.34 -21.37 4.93
N ALA A 21 4.85 -21.73 6.13
CA ALA A 21 3.54 -21.32 6.62
C ALA A 21 3.46 -19.84 7.04
N PHE A 22 4.55 -19.26 7.54
CA PHE A 22 4.54 -17.95 8.21
C PHE A 22 5.40 -16.88 7.54
N TYR A 23 6.26 -17.26 6.58
CA TYR A 23 7.19 -16.32 5.94
C TYR A 23 7.07 -16.37 4.42
N ASP A 24 7.28 -15.22 3.79
CA ASP A 24 7.39 -15.11 2.32
C ASP A 24 8.68 -15.77 1.84
N PRO A 25 8.63 -16.71 0.87
CA PRO A 25 9.80 -17.46 0.45
C PRO A 25 10.85 -16.63 -0.28
N LEU A 26 10.46 -15.51 -0.90
CA LEU A 26 11.37 -14.64 -1.66
C LEU A 26 12.12 -13.65 -0.77
N THR A 27 11.41 -12.99 0.13
CA THR A 27 11.96 -11.91 0.96
C THR A 27 12.29 -12.33 2.38
N HIS A 28 11.83 -13.51 2.80
CA HIS A 28 11.94 -14.03 4.18
C HIS A 28 11.27 -13.14 5.25
N LEU A 29 10.45 -12.19 4.83
CA LEU A 29 9.62 -11.40 5.74
C LEU A 29 8.41 -12.22 6.22
N PRO A 30 7.81 -11.90 7.36
CA PRO A 30 6.47 -12.34 7.72
C PRO A 30 5.51 -12.26 6.55
N ASN A 31 4.76 -13.34 6.30
CA ASN A 31 3.68 -13.33 5.32
C ASN A 31 2.39 -12.78 5.91
N ARG A 32 1.31 -12.79 5.13
CA ARG A 32 -0.01 -12.33 5.57
C ARG A 32 -0.48 -13.02 6.85
N MET A 33 -0.26 -14.33 6.99
CA MET A 33 -0.73 -15.09 8.15
C MET A 33 -0.03 -14.64 9.43
N LEU A 34 1.29 -14.53 9.41
CA LEU A 34 2.07 -14.07 10.57
C LEU A 34 1.80 -12.60 10.90
N LEU A 35 1.59 -11.75 9.88
CA LEU A 35 1.20 -10.36 10.10
C LEU A 35 -0.12 -10.27 10.86
N MET A 36 -1.16 -11.01 10.41
CA MET A 36 -2.48 -11.00 11.07
C MET A 36 -2.40 -11.42 12.54
N ASP A 37 -1.64 -12.49 12.84
CA ASP A 37 -1.39 -12.95 14.19
C ASP A 37 -0.74 -11.86 15.05
N ARG A 38 0.35 -11.25 14.56
CA ARG A 38 1.03 -10.16 15.26
C ARG A 38 0.16 -8.93 15.47
N MET A 39 -0.66 -8.57 14.48
CA MET A 39 -1.60 -7.45 14.60
C MET A 39 -2.64 -7.67 15.71
N HIS A 40 -3.17 -8.90 15.84
CA HIS A 40 -4.06 -9.22 16.95
C HIS A 40 -3.38 -9.04 18.31
N HIS A 41 -2.13 -9.48 18.43
CA HIS A 41 -1.35 -9.30 19.66
C HIS A 41 -1.04 -7.83 19.94
N ALA A 42 -0.65 -7.06 18.92
CA ALA A 42 -0.33 -5.63 19.06
C ALA A 42 -1.56 -4.81 19.49
N LEU A 43 -2.74 -5.04 18.89
CA LEU A 43 -3.98 -4.37 19.29
C LEU A 43 -4.35 -4.69 20.75
N ALA A 44 -4.25 -5.96 21.14
CA ALA A 44 -4.51 -6.37 22.53
C ALA A 44 -3.48 -5.79 23.52
N ALA A 45 -2.21 -5.64 23.13
CA ALA A 45 -1.18 -5.00 23.92
C ALA A 45 -1.42 -3.48 24.06
N ALA A 46 -1.77 -2.81 22.94
CA ALA A 46 -2.12 -1.39 22.94
C ALA A 46 -3.26 -1.08 23.92
N GLN A 47 -4.30 -1.90 23.92
CA GLN A 47 -5.41 -1.76 24.91
C GLN A 47 -4.95 -1.90 26.34
N ARG A 48 -4.11 -2.90 26.64
CA ARG A 48 -3.65 -3.16 28.02
C ARG A 48 -2.72 -2.10 28.54
N HIS A 49 -1.82 -1.59 27.69
CA HIS A 49 -0.77 -0.66 28.08
C HIS A 49 -1.10 0.81 27.77
N GLN A 50 -2.29 1.07 27.22
CA GLN A 50 -2.71 2.42 26.81
C GLN A 50 -1.68 3.09 25.89
N GLN A 51 -1.13 2.31 24.95
CA GLN A 51 -0.17 2.75 23.94
C GLN A 51 -0.85 2.87 22.59
N GLY A 52 -0.18 3.55 21.66
CA GLY A 52 -0.57 3.66 20.27
C GLY A 52 0.31 2.81 19.37
N GLY A 53 -0.12 2.69 18.13
CA GLY A 53 0.64 2.10 17.02
C GLY A 53 0.17 2.65 15.69
N ALA A 54 0.81 2.22 14.63
CA ALA A 54 0.40 2.59 13.28
C ALA A 54 0.66 1.46 12.29
N LEU A 55 -0.26 1.28 11.35
CA LEU A 55 -0.09 0.39 10.22
C LEU A 55 0.25 1.20 8.97
N LEU A 56 1.34 0.87 8.30
CA LEU A 56 1.75 1.45 7.04
C LEU A 56 1.57 0.43 5.93
N PHE A 57 0.68 0.70 4.99
CA PHE A 57 0.53 -0.11 3.77
C PHE A 57 1.36 0.53 2.66
N ILE A 58 2.21 -0.25 2.02
CA ILE A 58 3.24 0.21 1.08
C ILE A 58 3.12 -0.57 -0.22
N ASP A 59 3.05 0.14 -1.33
CA ASP A 59 3.03 -0.43 -2.67
C ASP A 59 4.11 0.23 -3.53
N LEU A 60 4.82 -0.56 -4.33
CA LEU A 60 5.89 -0.06 -5.18
C LEU A 60 5.34 0.47 -6.50
N ASP A 61 5.52 1.76 -6.72
CA ASP A 61 5.04 2.42 -7.93
C ASP A 61 5.65 1.82 -9.20
N ASN A 62 4.79 1.50 -10.17
CA ASN A 62 5.18 0.99 -11.49
C ASN A 62 5.95 -0.35 -11.47
N PHE A 63 5.84 -1.16 -10.42
CA PHE A 63 6.51 -2.46 -10.31
C PHE A 63 6.17 -3.40 -11.48
N LYS A 64 4.91 -3.42 -11.93
CA LYS A 64 4.51 -4.19 -13.11
C LYS A 64 5.29 -3.79 -14.35
N GLN A 65 5.49 -2.49 -14.57
CA GLN A 65 6.26 -1.99 -15.73
C GLN A 65 7.73 -2.44 -15.68
N LEU A 66 8.32 -2.53 -14.49
CA LEU A 66 9.66 -3.10 -14.32
C LEU A 66 9.68 -4.56 -14.78
N ASN A 67 8.73 -5.39 -14.30
CA ASN A 67 8.64 -6.79 -14.69
C ASN A 67 8.44 -6.96 -16.19
N ASP A 68 7.56 -6.15 -16.79
CA ASP A 68 7.28 -6.20 -18.22
C ASP A 68 8.51 -5.78 -19.07
N THR A 69 9.41 -4.93 -18.52
CA THR A 69 10.57 -4.38 -19.24
C THR A 69 11.86 -5.18 -18.98
N LEU A 70 12.13 -5.56 -17.72
CA LEU A 70 13.39 -6.17 -17.29
C LEU A 70 13.26 -7.65 -16.88
N GLY A 71 12.03 -8.17 -16.86
CA GLY A 71 11.73 -9.55 -16.45
C GLY A 71 11.54 -9.73 -14.94
N HIS A 72 10.90 -10.85 -14.60
CA HIS A 72 10.54 -11.17 -13.22
C HIS A 72 11.75 -11.35 -12.28
N ASP A 73 12.87 -11.86 -12.80
CA ASP A 73 14.10 -12.03 -11.98
C ASP A 73 14.60 -10.69 -11.43
N GLN A 74 14.49 -9.59 -12.20
CA GLN A 74 14.85 -8.26 -11.74
C GLN A 74 13.83 -7.71 -10.74
N GLY A 75 12.55 -8.01 -10.93
CA GLY A 75 11.51 -7.72 -9.96
C GLY A 75 11.76 -8.40 -8.62
N ASP A 76 12.16 -9.66 -8.62
CA ASP A 76 12.49 -10.43 -7.42
C ASP A 76 13.69 -9.83 -6.69
N LEU A 77 14.73 -9.44 -7.42
CA LEU A 77 15.89 -8.75 -6.84
C LEU A 77 15.50 -7.39 -6.23
N LEU A 78 14.60 -6.63 -6.86
CA LEU A 78 14.08 -5.39 -6.30
C LEU A 78 13.33 -5.66 -4.99
N LEU A 79 12.41 -6.63 -4.98
CA LEU A 79 11.63 -7.00 -3.79
C LEU A 79 12.51 -7.40 -2.61
N GLN A 80 13.57 -8.18 -2.86
CA GLN A 80 14.54 -8.55 -1.83
C GLN A 80 15.32 -7.33 -1.28
N GLN A 81 15.66 -6.36 -2.15
CA GLN A 81 16.33 -5.14 -1.71
C GLN A 81 15.37 -4.23 -0.92
N VAL A 82 14.11 -4.12 -1.35
CA VAL A 82 13.06 -3.40 -0.62
C VAL A 82 12.87 -3.99 0.78
N ALA A 83 12.75 -5.30 0.90
CA ALA A 83 12.63 -6.00 2.18
C ALA A 83 13.76 -5.67 3.15
N ARG A 84 15.02 -5.70 2.65
CA ARG A 84 16.21 -5.32 3.45
C ARG A 84 16.17 -3.86 3.88
N ARG A 85 15.82 -2.94 2.97
CA ARG A 85 15.73 -1.51 3.26
C ARG A 85 14.66 -1.21 4.30
N LEU A 86 13.48 -1.84 4.19
CA LEU A 86 12.41 -1.72 5.18
C LEU A 86 12.87 -2.17 6.57
N GLY A 87 13.54 -3.32 6.67
CA GLY A 87 14.06 -3.81 7.94
C GLY A 87 15.06 -2.85 8.62
N HIS A 88 15.80 -2.04 7.86
CA HIS A 88 16.69 -1.01 8.42
C HIS A 88 15.98 0.30 8.81
N CYS A 89 14.72 0.47 8.38
CA CYS A 89 13.95 1.66 8.72
C CYS A 89 13.25 1.57 10.07
N VAL A 90 13.01 0.37 10.58
CA VAL A 90 12.16 0.07 11.73
C VAL A 90 12.96 -0.50 12.90
N ARG A 91 12.33 -0.56 14.09
CA ARG A 91 12.90 -1.15 15.31
C ARG A 91 12.65 -2.67 15.35
N SER A 92 13.32 -3.37 16.25
CA SER A 92 13.14 -4.82 16.44
C SER A 92 11.76 -5.22 16.95
N VAL A 93 11.05 -4.31 17.63
CA VAL A 93 9.66 -4.52 18.09
C VAL A 93 8.65 -4.36 16.95
N ASP A 94 8.99 -3.58 15.91
CA ASP A 94 8.12 -3.35 14.77
C ASP A 94 8.09 -4.59 13.86
N THR A 95 7.02 -4.75 13.12
CA THR A 95 6.88 -5.86 12.17
C THR A 95 6.90 -5.32 10.74
N VAL A 96 7.75 -5.92 9.89
CA VAL A 96 7.72 -5.76 8.43
C VAL A 96 7.20 -7.05 7.82
N ALA A 97 6.21 -6.97 6.93
CA ALA A 97 5.60 -8.12 6.26
C ALA A 97 5.45 -7.88 4.76
N ARG A 98 5.36 -8.96 3.97
CA ARG A 98 4.98 -8.91 2.56
C ARG A 98 3.68 -9.68 2.36
N LEU A 99 2.69 -9.03 1.72
CA LEU A 99 1.37 -9.64 1.49
C LEU A 99 1.30 -10.42 0.18
N GLY A 100 2.10 -10.04 -0.80
CA GLY A 100 2.19 -10.62 -2.13
C GLY A 100 2.54 -9.54 -3.16
N GLY A 101 2.96 -9.92 -4.36
CA GLY A 101 3.32 -8.97 -5.41
C GLY A 101 4.32 -7.92 -4.91
N ASP A 102 3.96 -6.65 -5.03
CA ASP A 102 4.69 -5.46 -4.63
C ASP A 102 4.17 -4.81 -3.34
N GLU A 103 3.29 -5.51 -2.60
CA GLU A 103 2.66 -5.00 -1.39
C GLU A 103 3.43 -5.40 -0.12
N PHE A 104 3.86 -4.40 0.64
CA PHE A 104 4.48 -4.56 1.95
C PHE A 104 3.64 -3.86 3.03
N VAL A 105 3.76 -4.36 4.25
CA VAL A 105 3.13 -3.75 5.41
C VAL A 105 4.16 -3.60 6.52
N VAL A 106 4.16 -2.43 7.15
CA VAL A 106 4.94 -2.16 8.36
C VAL A 106 3.96 -1.87 9.49
N MET A 107 4.10 -2.59 10.59
CA MET A 107 3.36 -2.32 11.82
C MET A 107 4.31 -1.75 12.86
N LEU A 108 4.03 -0.54 13.29
CA LEU A 108 4.73 0.17 14.36
C LEU A 108 4.00 -0.06 15.66
N GLU A 109 4.72 -0.49 16.66
CA GLU A 109 4.21 -0.78 17.99
C GLU A 109 4.79 0.19 19.03
N GLU A 110 4.19 0.26 20.21
CA GLU A 110 4.69 1.05 21.34
C GLU A 110 4.94 2.53 21.00
N LEU A 111 4.03 3.11 20.22
CA LEU A 111 4.02 4.55 19.98
C LEU A 111 3.30 5.29 21.12
N SER A 112 3.50 6.62 21.19
CA SER A 112 2.78 7.47 22.14
C SER A 112 1.26 7.28 22.02
N ALA A 113 0.55 7.33 23.15
CA ALA A 113 -0.91 7.34 23.15
C ALA A 113 -1.50 8.73 22.84
N SER A 114 -0.68 9.79 22.90
CA SER A 114 -1.08 11.15 22.53
C SER A 114 -1.29 11.21 21.01
N GLY A 115 -2.48 11.62 20.57
CA GLY A 115 -2.85 11.62 19.15
C GLY A 115 -1.86 12.36 18.27
N ASP A 116 -1.40 13.56 18.68
CA ASP A 116 -0.46 14.36 17.91
C ASP A 116 0.93 13.73 17.86
N ASP A 117 1.44 13.24 18.99
CA ASP A 117 2.74 12.57 19.07
C ASP A 117 2.75 11.25 18.31
N LEU A 118 1.66 10.48 18.36
CA LEU A 118 1.47 9.25 17.59
C LEU A 118 1.62 9.53 16.09
N VAL A 119 0.89 10.54 15.60
CA VAL A 119 0.93 10.94 14.18
C VAL A 119 2.32 11.40 13.78
N LEU A 120 3.00 12.20 14.60
CA LEU A 120 4.36 12.66 14.35
C LEU A 120 5.37 11.50 14.29
N GLN A 121 5.29 10.54 15.23
CA GLN A 121 6.16 9.37 15.25
C GLN A 121 5.92 8.48 14.02
N ALA A 122 4.67 8.17 13.69
CA ALA A 122 4.32 7.38 12.51
C ALA A 122 4.75 8.07 11.21
N ARG A 123 4.57 9.40 11.12
CA ARG A 123 5.03 10.22 10.00
C ARG A 123 6.54 10.15 9.83
N SER A 124 7.31 10.32 10.89
CA SER A 124 8.77 10.29 10.86
C SER A 124 9.30 8.96 10.29
N VAL A 125 8.72 7.83 10.72
CA VAL A 125 9.08 6.51 10.17
C VAL A 125 8.62 6.39 8.71
N GLY A 126 7.42 6.83 8.37
CA GLY A 126 6.90 6.83 7.01
C GLY A 126 7.78 7.62 6.03
N GLU A 127 8.23 8.82 6.42
CA GLU A 127 9.14 9.67 5.63
C GLU A 127 10.53 9.04 5.47
N LYS A 128 11.05 8.39 6.53
CA LYS A 128 12.30 7.61 6.46
C LYS A 128 12.17 6.46 5.46
N ILE A 129 11.05 5.72 5.48
CA ILE A 129 10.77 4.65 4.53
C ILE A 129 10.66 5.22 3.11
N LEU A 130 9.88 6.28 2.90
CA LEU A 130 9.70 6.94 1.61
C LEU A 130 11.04 7.34 1.00
N SER A 131 11.88 8.04 1.75
CA SER A 131 13.21 8.48 1.30
C SER A 131 14.14 7.32 1.00
N THR A 132 14.17 6.28 1.86
CA THR A 132 15.05 5.11 1.73
C THR A 132 14.67 4.24 0.53
N LEU A 133 13.38 4.02 0.31
CA LEU A 133 12.91 3.22 -0.83
C LEU A 133 13.02 3.97 -2.16
N SER A 134 13.02 5.31 -2.16
CA SER A 134 13.21 6.13 -3.36
C SER A 134 14.68 6.21 -3.83
N MET A 135 15.63 5.71 -3.03
CA MET A 135 17.04 5.61 -3.45
C MET A 135 17.20 4.59 -4.59
N PRO A 136 18.13 4.83 -5.54
CA PRO A 136 18.36 3.91 -6.65
C PRO A 136 18.68 2.47 -6.19
N TYR A 137 18.23 1.50 -6.97
CA TYR A 137 18.46 0.07 -6.78
C TYR A 137 19.45 -0.44 -7.82
N PRO A 138 20.57 -1.05 -7.43
CA PRO A 138 21.46 -1.72 -8.37
C PRO A 138 20.82 -3.05 -8.82
N LEU A 139 20.36 -3.08 -10.08
CA LEU A 139 19.82 -4.25 -10.74
C LEU A 139 20.69 -4.56 -11.96
N GLN A 140 21.30 -5.74 -12.03
CA GLN A 140 22.15 -6.27 -13.12
C GLN A 140 22.64 -5.25 -14.18
N GLY A 141 23.52 -4.32 -13.75
CA GLY A 141 24.13 -3.33 -14.64
C GLY A 141 23.35 -2.03 -14.85
N TYR A 142 22.14 -1.91 -14.24
CA TYR A 142 21.32 -0.70 -14.31
C TYR A 142 21.08 -0.13 -12.90
N GLN A 143 20.96 1.19 -12.84
CA GLN A 143 20.44 1.90 -11.65
C GLN A 143 18.95 2.16 -11.86
N TYR A 144 18.10 1.32 -11.25
CA TYR A 144 16.66 1.48 -11.33
C TYR A 144 16.15 2.37 -10.20
N ARG A 145 15.17 3.20 -10.49
CA ARG A 145 14.47 4.00 -9.48
C ARG A 145 13.02 3.51 -9.36
N SER A 146 12.67 3.06 -8.18
CA SER A 146 11.29 2.79 -7.77
C SER A 146 10.95 3.73 -6.62
N THR A 147 9.71 4.14 -6.56
CA THR A 147 9.17 4.93 -5.45
C THR A 147 8.04 4.17 -4.79
N PRO A 148 7.77 4.37 -3.49
CA PRO A 148 6.62 3.77 -2.84
C PRO A 148 5.45 4.76 -2.74
N SER A 149 4.23 4.25 -2.78
CA SER A 149 3.04 4.92 -2.27
C SER A 149 2.69 4.32 -0.91
N ILE A 150 2.53 5.17 0.12
CA ILE A 150 2.40 4.74 1.51
C ILE A 150 1.09 5.26 2.10
N GLY A 151 0.26 4.35 2.63
CA GLY A 151 -0.92 4.68 3.44
C GLY A 151 -0.66 4.39 4.90
N ILE A 152 -1.01 5.30 5.79
CA ILE A 152 -0.79 5.19 7.24
C ILE A 152 -2.13 5.21 7.96
N ALA A 153 -2.42 4.18 8.74
CA ALA A 153 -3.56 4.10 9.65
C ALA A 153 -3.05 4.01 11.09
N PRO A 154 -3.13 5.10 11.88
CA PRO A 154 -2.85 5.06 13.30
C PRO A 154 -3.92 4.28 14.05
N PHE A 155 -3.56 3.66 15.18
CA PHE A 155 -4.50 3.05 16.11
C PHE A 155 -4.09 3.32 17.55
N THR A 156 -5.07 3.33 18.44
CA THR A 156 -4.86 3.52 19.87
C THR A 156 -5.54 2.39 20.67
N GLY A 157 -5.11 2.17 21.89
CA GLY A 157 -5.74 1.21 22.77
C GLY A 157 -7.15 1.59 23.25
N THR A 158 -7.62 2.79 22.95
CA THR A 158 -8.94 3.30 23.35
C THR A 158 -10.04 2.99 22.34
N GLU A 159 -9.69 2.66 21.11
CA GLU A 159 -10.62 2.38 20.01
C GLU A 159 -10.79 0.87 19.81
N SER A 160 -12.03 0.44 19.55
CA SER A 160 -12.33 -0.96 19.22
C SER A 160 -12.16 -1.24 17.72
N THR A 161 -10.97 -0.93 17.18
CA THR A 161 -10.66 -1.16 15.77
C THR A 161 -10.25 -2.62 15.55
N THR A 162 -10.82 -3.26 14.53
CA THR A 162 -10.42 -4.63 14.14
C THR A 162 -9.21 -4.62 13.23
N VAL A 163 -8.46 -5.75 13.21
CA VAL A 163 -7.32 -5.92 12.29
C VAL A 163 -7.73 -5.72 10.83
N SER A 164 -8.90 -6.23 10.43
CA SER A 164 -9.42 -6.10 9.07
C SER A 164 -9.73 -4.64 8.70
N GLU A 165 -10.27 -3.88 9.65
CA GLU A 165 -10.60 -2.48 9.46
C GLU A 165 -9.34 -1.62 9.36
N LEU A 166 -8.33 -1.88 10.19
CA LEU A 166 -7.05 -1.17 10.17
C LEU A 166 -6.31 -1.40 8.84
N LEU A 167 -6.29 -2.64 8.34
CA LEU A 167 -5.73 -2.95 7.02
C LEU A 167 -6.47 -2.20 5.90
N LYS A 168 -7.80 -2.20 5.94
CA LYS A 168 -8.61 -1.46 4.97
C LYS A 168 -8.34 0.05 5.02
N GLN A 169 -8.20 0.62 6.20
CA GLN A 169 -7.90 2.04 6.38
C GLN A 169 -6.53 2.40 5.78
N ALA A 170 -5.50 1.60 6.06
CA ALA A 170 -4.16 1.81 5.54
C ALA A 170 -4.11 1.65 4.00
N ASP A 171 -4.81 0.65 3.45
CA ASP A 171 -4.93 0.43 2.01
C ASP A 171 -5.62 1.61 1.31
N LEU A 172 -6.73 2.13 1.86
CA LEU A 172 -7.42 3.32 1.34
C LEU A 172 -6.51 4.54 1.31
N ALA A 173 -5.73 4.76 2.36
CA ALA A 173 -4.78 5.86 2.42
C ALA A 173 -3.65 5.69 1.37
N MET A 174 -3.15 4.47 1.16
CA MET A 174 -2.17 4.14 0.12
C MET A 174 -2.74 4.40 -1.28
N TYR A 175 -3.99 4.00 -1.53
CA TYR A 175 -4.66 4.30 -2.79
C TYR A 175 -4.75 5.81 -3.05
N GLN A 176 -5.04 6.61 -2.03
CA GLN A 176 -5.03 8.09 -2.13
C GLN A 176 -3.61 8.64 -2.38
N ALA A 177 -2.56 8.02 -1.82
CA ALA A 177 -1.18 8.38 -2.15
C ALA A 177 -0.89 8.16 -3.65
N LYS A 178 -1.32 7.02 -4.22
CA LYS A 178 -1.22 6.74 -5.66
C LYS A 178 -1.97 7.78 -6.51
N ALA A 179 -3.19 8.13 -6.11
CA ALA A 179 -4.03 9.11 -6.81
C ALA A 179 -3.46 10.54 -6.72
N ALA A 180 -2.73 10.88 -5.67
CA ALA A 180 -2.09 12.18 -5.46
C ALA A 180 -0.76 12.37 -6.24
N GLY A 181 -0.40 11.44 -7.12
CA GLY A 181 0.81 11.54 -7.95
C GLY A 181 1.90 10.56 -7.57
N ARG A 182 1.64 9.58 -6.70
CA ARG A 182 2.60 8.57 -6.21
C ARG A 182 3.76 9.18 -5.40
N ASN A 183 4.76 8.37 -5.04
CA ASN A 183 5.95 8.80 -4.30
C ASN A 183 5.61 9.71 -3.10
N THR A 184 4.64 9.33 -2.32
CA THR A 184 4.13 10.12 -1.19
C THR A 184 3.51 9.21 -0.13
N LEU A 185 3.28 9.79 1.04
CA LEU A 185 2.51 9.14 2.10
C LEU A 185 1.20 9.90 2.38
N ARG A 186 0.17 9.18 2.81
CA ARG A 186 -1.11 9.72 3.26
C ARG A 186 -1.54 9.04 4.54
N PHE A 187 -2.05 9.82 5.47
CA PHE A 187 -2.75 9.28 6.63
C PHE A 187 -4.19 8.99 6.27
N PHE A 188 -4.74 7.93 6.85
CA PHE A 188 -6.15 7.64 6.74
C PHE A 188 -6.99 8.78 7.32
N ASP A 189 -7.99 9.20 6.57
CA ASP A 189 -9.03 10.14 6.98
C ASP A 189 -10.39 9.48 6.65
N PRO A 190 -11.36 9.45 7.55
CA PRO A 190 -12.69 8.90 7.27
C PRO A 190 -13.35 9.43 5.99
N GLN A 191 -13.04 10.66 5.57
CA GLN A 191 -13.53 11.23 4.32
C GLN A 191 -12.98 10.51 3.06
N MET A 192 -11.84 9.83 3.18
CA MET A 192 -11.24 9.08 2.05
C MET A 192 -12.15 7.96 1.56
N GLN A 193 -12.88 7.30 2.46
CA GLN A 193 -13.85 6.26 2.07
C GLN A 193 -14.94 6.81 1.16
N ALA A 194 -15.44 8.00 1.46
CA ALA A 194 -16.48 8.67 0.65
C ALA A 194 -15.96 8.97 -0.77
N VAL A 195 -14.72 9.47 -0.89
CA VAL A 195 -14.08 9.78 -2.18
C VAL A 195 -13.89 8.52 -3.03
N VAL A 196 -13.41 7.42 -2.45
CA VAL A 196 -13.22 6.15 -3.17
C VAL A 196 -14.56 5.57 -3.62
N THR A 197 -15.58 5.61 -2.75
CA THR A 197 -16.91 5.13 -3.07
C THR A 197 -17.54 5.97 -4.19
N ALA A 198 -17.43 7.30 -4.12
CA ALA A 198 -17.94 8.20 -5.16
C ALA A 198 -17.24 7.97 -6.52
N ARG A 199 -15.93 7.73 -6.52
CA ARG A 199 -15.16 7.41 -7.74
C ARG A 199 -15.59 6.07 -8.34
N ALA A 200 -15.72 5.02 -7.53
CA ALA A 200 -16.17 3.72 -7.99
C ALA A 200 -17.60 3.79 -8.60
N ALA A 201 -18.49 4.54 -7.95
CA ALA A 201 -19.82 4.80 -8.49
C ALA A 201 -19.76 5.54 -9.83
N LEU A 202 -18.94 6.59 -9.94
CA LEU A 202 -18.74 7.33 -11.19
C LEU A 202 -18.18 6.45 -12.32
N GLU A 203 -17.20 5.57 -12.02
CA GLU A 203 -16.65 4.63 -13.00
C GLU A 203 -17.71 3.61 -13.48
N ALA A 204 -18.59 3.15 -12.59
CA ALA A 204 -19.72 2.28 -12.97
C ALA A 204 -20.71 3.03 -13.86
N ASP A 205 -21.08 4.25 -13.49
CA ASP A 205 -21.96 5.12 -14.27
C ASP A 205 -21.39 5.39 -15.67
N LEU A 206 -20.09 5.69 -15.79
CA LEU A 206 -19.41 5.90 -17.07
C LEU A 206 -19.46 4.67 -17.99
N ARG A 207 -19.27 3.47 -17.43
CA ARG A 207 -19.39 2.21 -18.20
C ARG A 207 -20.82 1.98 -18.69
N ALA A 208 -21.80 2.25 -17.86
CA ALA A 208 -23.21 2.16 -18.24
C ALA A 208 -23.57 3.20 -19.33
N ALA A 209 -23.09 4.42 -19.21
CA ALA A 209 -23.31 5.51 -20.17
C ALA A 209 -22.76 5.20 -21.57
N LEU A 210 -21.63 4.48 -21.65
CA LEU A 210 -21.07 4.00 -22.92
C LEU A 210 -22.00 2.97 -23.62
N ALA A 211 -22.66 2.13 -22.82
CA ALA A 211 -23.60 1.12 -23.33
C ALA A 211 -24.98 1.70 -23.67
N GLN A 212 -25.32 2.88 -23.16
CA GLN A 212 -26.61 3.54 -23.31
C GLN A 212 -26.57 4.77 -24.23
N ASP A 213 -25.44 5.01 -24.92
CA ASP A 213 -25.25 6.16 -25.81
C ASP A 213 -25.55 7.52 -25.15
N GLU A 214 -25.22 7.65 -23.86
CA GLU A 214 -25.45 8.88 -23.09
C GLU A 214 -24.42 9.99 -23.37
N PHE A 215 -23.37 9.70 -24.17
CA PHE A 215 -22.36 10.68 -24.55
C PHE A 215 -22.70 11.32 -25.89
N PHE A 216 -22.50 12.65 -25.97
CA PHE A 216 -22.66 13.42 -27.20
C PHE A 216 -21.62 14.52 -27.27
N LEU A 217 -21.43 15.09 -28.47
CA LEU A 217 -20.46 16.15 -28.69
C LEU A 217 -21.16 17.50 -28.81
N HIS A 218 -20.64 18.47 -28.06
CA HIS A 218 -20.86 19.88 -28.34
C HIS A 218 -19.65 20.43 -29.12
N PHE A 219 -19.95 21.28 -30.11
CA PHE A 219 -18.93 21.90 -30.93
C PHE A 219 -18.83 23.39 -30.58
N GLN A 220 -17.66 23.84 -30.14
CA GLN A 220 -17.38 25.23 -29.82
C GLN A 220 -16.51 25.85 -30.93
N PRO A 221 -17.00 26.89 -31.66
CA PRO A 221 -16.22 27.52 -32.68
C PRO A 221 -15.06 28.33 -32.08
N GLN A 222 -13.90 28.19 -32.69
CA GLN A 222 -12.69 29.02 -32.42
C GLN A 222 -12.60 30.11 -33.47
N LEU A 223 -12.62 31.38 -33.05
CA LEU A 223 -12.61 32.53 -33.94
C LEU A 223 -11.22 33.11 -34.06
N ARG A 224 -10.86 33.56 -35.25
CA ARG A 224 -9.70 34.43 -35.51
C ARG A 224 -10.01 35.86 -35.09
N GLN A 225 -8.97 36.72 -34.97
CA GLN A 225 -9.16 38.15 -34.69
C GLN A 225 -10.10 38.85 -35.70
N SER A 226 -10.16 38.34 -36.92
CA SER A 226 -11.07 38.83 -37.98
C SER A 226 -12.52 38.44 -37.81
N GLY A 227 -12.87 37.67 -36.78
CA GLY A 227 -14.22 37.09 -36.58
C GLY A 227 -14.52 35.84 -37.40
N ALA A 228 -13.63 35.42 -38.30
CA ALA A 228 -13.81 34.20 -39.08
C ALA A 228 -13.51 32.94 -38.23
N ILE A 229 -14.27 31.87 -38.46
CA ILE A 229 -14.08 30.57 -37.76
C ILE A 229 -12.71 30.02 -38.22
N ALA A 230 -11.81 29.77 -37.26
CA ALA A 230 -10.51 29.15 -37.44
C ALA A 230 -10.55 27.64 -37.33
N GLY A 231 -11.46 27.13 -36.53
CA GLY A 231 -11.64 25.72 -36.21
C GLY A 231 -12.81 25.50 -35.27
N VAL A 232 -13.04 24.25 -34.91
CA VAL A 232 -14.09 23.85 -33.97
C VAL A 232 -13.49 22.90 -32.94
N GLU A 233 -13.72 23.15 -31.68
CA GLU A 233 -13.38 22.23 -30.59
C GLU A 233 -14.55 21.30 -30.31
N ALA A 234 -14.31 19.99 -30.33
CA ALA A 234 -15.30 18.98 -29.98
C ALA A 234 -15.21 18.68 -28.48
N LEU A 235 -16.24 19.10 -27.77
CA LEU A 235 -16.31 18.92 -26.31
C LEU A 235 -17.29 17.78 -25.98
N LEU A 236 -16.77 16.72 -25.38
CA LEU A 236 -17.62 15.62 -24.90
C LEU A 236 -18.57 16.12 -23.82
N ARG A 237 -19.84 15.70 -23.90
CA ARG A 237 -20.89 15.94 -22.92
C ARG A 237 -21.50 14.62 -22.53
N TRP A 238 -21.90 14.52 -21.27
CA TRP A 238 -22.56 13.35 -20.73
C TRP A 238 -23.93 13.75 -20.22
N LYS A 239 -24.98 13.14 -20.76
CA LYS A 239 -26.35 13.32 -20.30
C LYS A 239 -26.66 12.26 -19.25
N HIS A 240 -26.19 12.51 -18.03
CA HIS A 240 -26.41 11.59 -16.91
C HIS A 240 -27.82 11.70 -16.37
N THR A 241 -28.53 10.57 -16.18
CA THR A 241 -29.95 10.53 -15.76
C THR A 241 -30.20 11.12 -14.37
N GLN A 242 -29.20 11.10 -13.47
CA GLN A 242 -29.30 11.56 -12.08
C GLN A 242 -28.44 12.79 -11.73
N ARG A 243 -27.40 13.10 -12.51
CA ARG A 243 -26.44 14.18 -12.20
C ARG A 243 -26.60 15.40 -13.11
N GLY A 244 -27.38 15.30 -14.17
CA GLY A 244 -27.64 16.37 -15.13
C GLY A 244 -26.62 16.46 -16.25
#